data_64eb893640e1b37b57a35e48f0f830ca
#
_entry.id   64eb893640e1b37b57a35e48f0f830ca
#
_cell.length_a   1.000
_cell.length_b   1.000
_cell.length_c   1.000
_cell.angle_alpha   90.00
_cell.angle_beta   90.00
_cell.angle_gamma   90.00
#
_symmetry.space_group_name_H-M   'P 1'
#
loop_
_entity.id
_entity.type
_entity.pdbx_description
1 polymer ?
#
loop_
_entity_poly.entity_id
_entity_poly.type
_entity_poly.pdbx_seq_one_letter_code
_entity_poly.pdbx_strand_id
1 'polypeptide(L)'
;SLYLNLSLHLDKAYMLYFELNKEKRFALIAQQILKPLAHHQHGDIYFFLAYASAAQQESALTRHWLTKYLSTAQCDLELLHEHPIFNPVRHETWYKNLIKLRTH
;
A
#
# COMPACT_ATOMS: atom_id res chain seq x y z
N SER A 1 -11.77 -11.65 10.33
CA SER A 1 -12.02 -12.83 9.52
C SER A 1 -10.72 -13.62 9.31
N LEU A 2 -10.82 -14.95 9.42
CA LEU A 2 -9.66 -15.82 9.19
C LEU A 2 -9.14 -15.68 7.76
N TYR A 3 -10.03 -15.62 6.79
CA TYR A 3 -9.64 -15.47 5.38
C TYR A 3 -8.87 -14.16 5.17
N LEU A 4 -9.36 -13.07 5.75
CA LEU A 4 -8.69 -11.78 5.64
C LEU A 4 -7.29 -11.84 6.27
N ASN A 5 -7.18 -12.42 7.47
CA ASN A 5 -5.89 -12.51 8.15
C ASN A 5 -4.89 -13.37 7.36
N LEU A 6 -5.33 -14.49 6.81
CA LEU A 6 -4.47 -15.35 5.99
C LEU A 6 -3.99 -14.63 4.74
N SER A 7 -4.88 -13.87 4.09
CA SER A 7 -4.53 -13.11 2.89
C SER A 7 -3.50 -12.03 3.22
N LEU A 8 -3.65 -11.33 4.35
CA LEU A 8 -2.69 -10.32 4.78
C LEU A 8 -1.32 -10.93 5.08
N HIS A 9 -1.28 -12.10 5.74
CA HIS A 9 -0.01 -12.79 5.99
C HIS A 9 0.66 -13.24 4.70
N LEU A 10 -0.11 -13.74 3.76
CA LEU A 10 0.43 -14.16 2.46
C LEU A 10 1.01 -12.97 1.70
N ASP A 11 0.31 -11.83 1.74
CA ASP A 11 0.79 -10.62 1.07
C ASP A 11 2.08 -10.09 1.69
N LYS A 12 2.22 -10.18 3.01
CA LYS A 12 3.48 -9.81 3.66
C LYS A 12 4.63 -10.68 3.14
N ALA A 13 4.39 -11.98 2.94
CA ALA A 13 5.40 -12.87 2.38
C ALA A 13 5.77 -12.47 0.95
N TYR A 14 4.79 -12.14 0.10
CA TYR A 14 5.07 -11.68 -1.25
C TYR A 14 5.81 -10.35 -1.27
N MET A 15 5.49 -9.44 -0.35
CA MET A 15 6.22 -8.18 -0.25
C MET A 15 7.68 -8.42 0.12
N LEU A 16 7.95 -9.34 1.04
CA LEU A 16 9.33 -9.72 1.38
C LEU A 16 10.06 -10.33 0.19
N TYR A 17 9.40 -11.20 -0.58
CA TYR A 17 10.00 -11.75 -1.78
C TYR A 17 10.31 -10.66 -2.79
N PHE A 18 9.41 -9.69 -2.96
CA PHE A 18 9.68 -8.56 -3.82
C PHE A 18 10.89 -7.76 -3.35
N GLU A 19 10.98 -7.48 -2.05
CA GLU A 19 12.10 -6.70 -1.50
C GLU A 19 13.43 -7.41 -1.70
N LEU A 20 13.44 -8.73 -1.59
CA LEU A 20 14.66 -9.52 -1.77
C LEU A 20 15.06 -9.66 -3.24
N ASN A 21 14.11 -9.83 -4.13
CA ASN A 21 14.37 -10.16 -5.53
C ASN A 21 14.09 -9.03 -6.51
N LYS A 22 13.35 -8.00 -6.09
CA LYS A 22 12.94 -6.85 -6.92
C LYS A 22 12.16 -7.26 -8.17
N GLU A 23 11.43 -8.37 -8.11
CA GLU A 23 10.63 -8.85 -9.23
C GLU A 23 9.19 -8.38 -9.09
N LYS A 24 8.74 -7.59 -10.05
CA LYS A 24 7.40 -7.00 -10.04
C LYS A 24 6.27 -8.03 -9.99
N ARG A 25 6.54 -9.27 -10.43
CA ARG A 25 5.53 -10.33 -10.39
C ARG A 25 5.03 -10.60 -8.98
N PHE A 26 5.89 -10.48 -7.96
CA PHE A 26 5.46 -10.70 -6.58
C PHE A 26 4.51 -9.61 -6.11
N ALA A 27 4.78 -8.36 -6.50
CA ALA A 27 3.88 -7.25 -6.22
C ALA A 27 2.53 -7.42 -6.93
N LEU A 28 2.55 -7.86 -8.17
CA LEU A 28 1.34 -8.10 -8.94
C LEU A 28 0.48 -9.21 -8.32
N ILE A 29 1.10 -10.31 -7.87
CA ILE A 29 0.39 -11.39 -7.21
C ILE A 29 -0.29 -10.89 -5.93
N ALA A 30 0.45 -10.14 -5.10
CA ALA A 30 -0.10 -9.58 -3.87
C ALA A 30 -1.28 -8.66 -4.17
N GLN A 31 -1.18 -7.83 -5.19
CA GLN A 31 -2.25 -6.94 -5.61
C GLN A 31 -3.50 -7.73 -6.02
N GLN A 32 -3.32 -8.82 -6.77
CA GLN A 32 -4.45 -9.66 -7.21
C GLN A 32 -5.14 -10.35 -6.05
N ILE A 33 -4.39 -10.72 -5.01
CA ILE A 33 -4.97 -11.34 -3.81
C ILE A 33 -5.78 -10.31 -3.01
N LEU A 34 -5.27 -9.08 -2.86
CA LEU A 34 -5.87 -8.08 -1.99
C LEU A 34 -7.00 -7.29 -2.63
N LYS A 35 -6.95 -7.09 -3.94
CA LYS A 35 -7.91 -6.22 -4.62
C LYS A 35 -9.37 -6.63 -4.36
N PRO A 36 -9.73 -7.94 -4.42
CA PRO A 36 -11.09 -8.35 -4.09
C PRO A 36 -11.49 -8.10 -2.64
N LEU A 37 -10.52 -7.89 -1.74
CA LEU A 37 -10.78 -7.67 -0.32
C LEU A 37 -10.88 -6.18 0.03
N ALA A 38 -10.69 -5.29 -0.92
CA ALA A 38 -10.69 -3.84 -0.67
C ALA A 38 -12.02 -3.35 -0.08
N HIS A 39 -13.13 -4.05 -0.32
CA HIS A 39 -14.43 -3.69 0.23
C HIS A 39 -14.50 -3.80 1.75
N HIS A 40 -13.58 -4.49 2.39
CA HIS A 40 -13.50 -4.56 3.85
C HIS A 40 -13.03 -3.23 4.48
N GLN A 41 -12.50 -2.33 3.69
CA GLN A 41 -12.09 -0.99 4.13
C GLN A 41 -11.07 -1.02 5.27
N HIS A 42 -10.22 -2.05 5.31
CA HIS A 42 -9.18 -2.19 6.32
C HIS A 42 -7.90 -1.48 5.87
N GLY A 43 -7.29 -0.71 6.78
CA GLY A 43 -6.09 0.05 6.46
C GLY A 43 -4.94 -0.79 5.93
N ASP A 44 -4.71 -1.98 6.49
CA ASP A 44 -3.62 -2.84 6.05
C ASP A 44 -3.80 -3.28 4.60
N ILE A 45 -5.05 -3.51 4.16
CA ILE A 45 -5.33 -3.86 2.76
C ILE A 45 -4.95 -2.70 1.86
N TYR A 46 -5.37 -1.50 2.20
CA TYR A 46 -5.05 -0.31 1.41
C TYR A 46 -3.56 -0.03 1.38
N PHE A 47 -2.87 -0.23 2.51
CA PHE A 47 -1.43 -0.05 2.55
C PHE A 47 -0.71 -1.00 1.60
N PHE A 48 -1.06 -2.29 1.63
CA PHE A 48 -0.42 -3.27 0.75
C PHE A 48 -0.78 -3.04 -0.72
N LEU A 49 -2.00 -2.59 -1.01
CA LEU A 49 -2.37 -2.23 -2.38
C LEU A 49 -1.56 -1.03 -2.86
N ALA A 50 -1.36 -0.02 -2.00
CA ALA A 50 -0.51 1.11 -2.33
C ALA A 50 0.95 0.67 -2.53
N TYR A 51 1.44 -0.20 -1.65
CA TYR A 51 2.78 -0.75 -1.76
C TYR A 51 2.97 -1.48 -3.10
N ALA A 52 2.04 -2.37 -3.44
CA ALA A 52 2.12 -3.13 -4.67
C ALA A 52 2.06 -2.22 -5.91
N SER A 53 1.24 -1.17 -5.86
CA SER A 53 1.15 -0.20 -6.95
C SER A 53 2.45 0.59 -7.09
N ALA A 54 3.04 1.02 -5.98
CA ALA A 54 4.32 1.73 -6.00
C ALA A 54 5.45 0.83 -6.52
N ALA A 55 5.46 -0.44 -6.13
CA ALA A 55 6.43 -1.41 -6.61
C ALA A 55 6.36 -1.60 -8.12
N GLN A 56 5.17 -1.44 -8.70
CA GLN A 56 4.96 -1.53 -10.14
C GLN A 56 5.10 -0.18 -10.84
N GLN A 57 5.45 0.86 -10.09
CA GLN A 57 5.63 2.22 -10.60
C GLN A 57 4.34 2.81 -11.21
N GLU A 58 3.21 2.44 -10.62
CA GLU A 58 1.89 2.93 -11.03
C GLU A 58 1.45 4.07 -10.10
N SER A 59 1.87 5.30 -10.41
CA SER A 59 1.65 6.45 -9.53
C SER A 59 0.18 6.75 -9.30
N ALA A 60 -0.67 6.64 -10.32
CA ALA A 60 -2.11 6.92 -10.18
C ALA A 60 -2.79 5.94 -9.22
N LEU A 61 -2.45 4.65 -9.31
CA LEU A 61 -2.98 3.64 -8.39
C LEU A 61 -2.42 3.82 -6.99
N THR A 62 -1.14 4.16 -6.88
CA THR A 62 -0.53 4.45 -5.58
C THR A 62 -1.29 5.58 -4.89
N ARG A 63 -1.56 6.66 -5.61
CA ARG A 63 -2.35 7.78 -5.09
C ARG A 63 -3.74 7.33 -4.65
N HIS A 64 -4.41 6.53 -5.46
CA HIS A 64 -5.76 6.04 -5.16
C HIS A 64 -5.78 5.27 -3.84
N TRP A 65 -4.86 4.30 -3.66
CA TRP A 65 -4.85 3.48 -2.47
C TRP A 65 -4.34 4.23 -1.23
N LEU A 66 -3.38 5.15 -1.40
CA LEU A 66 -2.92 5.99 -0.28
C LEU A 66 -4.02 6.93 0.19
N THR A 67 -4.81 7.46 -0.73
CA THR A 67 -5.96 8.31 -0.36
C THR A 67 -6.92 7.53 0.55
N LYS A 68 -7.21 6.28 0.20
CA LYS A 68 -8.08 5.42 1.02
C LYS A 68 -7.41 5.05 2.35
N TYR A 69 -6.12 4.70 2.31
CA TYR A 69 -5.37 4.35 3.51
C TYR A 69 -5.40 5.47 4.54
N LEU A 70 -5.16 6.70 4.11
CA LEU A 70 -5.10 7.86 5.00
C LEU A 70 -6.45 8.20 5.64
N SER A 71 -7.54 7.68 5.10
CA SER A 71 -8.87 7.87 5.69
C SER A 71 -9.24 6.78 6.71
N THR A 72 -8.39 5.78 6.90
CA THR A 72 -8.68 4.68 7.84
C THR A 72 -8.14 4.98 9.24
N ALA A 73 -8.74 4.31 10.24
CA ALA A 73 -8.24 4.38 11.61
C ALA A 73 -6.90 3.68 11.80
N GLN A 74 -6.56 2.73 10.93
CA GLN A 74 -5.31 1.98 10.99
C GLN A 74 -4.13 2.71 10.36
N CYS A 75 -4.34 3.91 9.83
CA CYS A 75 -3.30 4.69 9.15
C CYS A 75 -2.11 4.95 10.10
N ASP A 76 -0.91 4.60 9.64
CA ASP A 76 0.33 4.83 10.37
C ASP A 76 1.22 5.76 9.51
N LEU A 77 1.25 7.04 9.86
CA LEU A 77 2.00 8.03 9.10
C LEU A 77 3.51 7.81 9.19
N GLU A 78 4.01 7.33 10.34
CA GLU A 78 5.44 7.06 10.47
C GLU A 78 5.87 5.95 9.51
N LEU A 79 5.10 4.87 9.45
CA LEU A 79 5.38 3.78 8.53
C LEU A 79 5.37 4.27 7.08
N LEU A 80 4.40 5.09 6.72
CA LEU A 80 4.28 5.64 5.39
C LEU A 80 5.48 6.54 5.04
N HIS A 81 5.92 7.38 5.99
CA HIS A 81 7.05 8.27 5.76
C HIS A 81 8.37 7.53 5.67
N GLU A 82 8.53 6.43 6.38
CA GLU A 82 9.81 5.72 6.46
C GLU A 82 9.99 4.68 5.37
N HIS A 83 8.90 4.14 4.82
CA HIS A 83 9.02 3.01 3.90
C HIS A 83 9.62 3.42 2.56
N PRO A 84 10.74 2.79 2.13
CA PRO A 84 11.46 3.20 0.91
C PRO A 84 10.65 3.05 -0.38
N ILE A 85 9.64 2.17 -0.39
CA ILE A 85 8.85 1.94 -1.61
C ILE A 85 8.14 3.20 -2.09
N PHE A 86 7.86 4.14 -1.18
CA PHE A 86 7.15 5.37 -1.52
C PHE A 86 8.10 6.55 -1.83
N ASN A 87 9.42 6.34 -1.78
CA ASN A 87 10.38 7.39 -2.09
C ASN A 87 10.09 8.12 -3.41
N PRO A 88 9.77 7.41 -4.51
CA PRO A 88 9.51 8.09 -5.79
C PRO A 88 8.32 9.03 -5.80
N VAL A 89 7.35 8.85 -4.88
CA VAL A 89 6.15 9.67 -4.87
C VAL A 89 6.13 10.73 -3.77
N ARG A 90 7.09 10.71 -2.85
CA ARG A 90 7.08 11.63 -1.69
C ARG A 90 7.21 13.09 -2.07
N HIS A 91 7.86 13.40 -3.19
CA HIS A 91 8.00 14.78 -3.66
C HIS A 91 6.87 15.21 -4.58
N GLU A 92 5.95 14.30 -4.89
CA GLU A 92 4.78 14.65 -5.69
C GLU A 92 3.84 15.58 -4.92
N THR A 93 3.27 16.56 -5.61
CA THR A 93 2.36 17.52 -4.98
C THR A 93 1.17 16.82 -4.34
N TRP A 94 0.59 15.81 -5.01
CA TRP A 94 -0.56 15.10 -4.48
C TRP A 94 -0.23 14.37 -3.16
N TYR A 95 0.98 13.82 -3.04
CA TYR A 95 1.41 13.16 -1.81
C TYR A 95 1.49 14.16 -0.67
N LYS A 96 2.16 15.28 -0.90
CA LYS A 96 2.29 16.34 0.10
C LYS A 96 0.93 16.86 0.56
N ASN A 97 -0.01 17.01 -0.37
CA ASN A 97 -1.36 17.48 -0.05
C ASN A 97 -2.13 16.45 0.78
N LEU A 98 -2.01 15.14 0.47
CA LEU A 98 -2.67 14.09 1.24
C LEU A 98 -2.17 14.07 2.68
N ILE A 99 -0.86 14.15 2.88
CA ILE A 99 -0.28 14.16 4.22
C ILE A 99 -0.73 15.39 4.99
N LYS A 100 -0.74 16.54 4.34
CA LYS A 100 -1.19 17.79 4.95
C LYS A 100 -2.65 17.71 5.41
N LEU A 101 -3.52 17.15 4.59
CA LEU A 101 -4.93 16.97 4.94
C LEU A 101 -5.10 16.04 6.14
N ARG A 102 -4.32 14.97 6.22
CA ARG A 102 -4.41 14.00 7.31
C ARG A 102 -3.92 14.56 8.64
N THR A 103 -2.91 15.46 8.61
CA THR A 103 -2.32 16.02 9.83
C THR A 103 -3.06 17.25 10.35
N HIS A 104 -4.02 17.74 9.63
CA HIS A 104 -4.90 18.82 10.06
C HIS A 104 -6.24 18.26 10.53
#